data_b0e0f8977185ffd4dc66fa0d4370dc18
#
_entry.id   b0e0f8977185ffd4dc66fa0d4370dc18
#
_cell.length_a   1.000
_cell.length_b   1.000
_cell.length_c   1.000
_cell.angle_alpha   90.00
_cell.angle_beta   90.00
_cell.angle_gamma   90.00
#
_symmetry.space_group_name_H-M   'P 1'
#
loop_
_entity.id
_entity.type
_entity.pdbx_description
1 polymer ?
#
loop_
_entity_poly.entity_id
_entity_poly.type
_entity_poly.pdbx_seq_one_letter_code
_entity_poly.pdbx_strand_id
1 'polypeptide(L)'
;MHLNHDPKTPAAPTIEFDRFLAVDIRIGTIVAAEPFPEARKPALKLRIDFGPGIGVKQSSAQITRHYEPRTLVGRKVAAVVNFPPRQIGKFISEVLTVGFPDENGEVVLFSPDRPVPDGARLF
;
A
#
# COMPACT_ATOMS: atom_id res chain seq x y z
N MET A 1 -9.70 1.18 1.01
CA MET A 1 -10.68 0.80 -0.03
C MET A 1 -9.98 0.08 -1.17
N HIS A 2 -10.56 -0.98 -1.67
CA HIS A 2 -10.03 -1.61 -2.87
C HIS A 2 -11.17 -1.85 -3.86
N LEU A 3 -10.82 -1.87 -5.13
CA LEU A 3 -11.78 -2.04 -6.22
C LEU A 3 -12.11 -3.51 -6.38
N ASN A 4 -13.40 -3.77 -6.59
CA ASN A 4 -13.83 -5.08 -7.00
C ASN A 4 -13.76 -5.12 -8.54
N HIS A 5 -12.73 -5.78 -9.06
CA HIS A 5 -12.35 -5.68 -10.46
C HIS A 5 -12.27 -7.05 -11.12
N ASP A 6 -12.96 -7.21 -12.26
CA ASP A 6 -12.90 -8.42 -13.04
C ASP A 6 -11.61 -8.40 -13.90
N PRO A 7 -10.72 -9.38 -13.73
CA PRO A 7 -9.48 -9.42 -14.52
C PRO A 7 -9.69 -9.56 -16.03
N LYS A 8 -10.89 -9.91 -16.46
CA LYS A 8 -11.24 -9.98 -17.90
C LYS A 8 -11.65 -8.63 -18.48
N THR A 9 -11.76 -7.59 -17.65
CA THR A 9 -12.11 -6.25 -18.11
C THR A 9 -11.05 -5.75 -19.08
N PRO A 10 -11.44 -5.18 -20.24
CA PRO A 10 -10.46 -4.58 -21.16
C PRO A 10 -9.71 -3.44 -20.50
N ALA A 11 -8.57 -3.06 -21.10
CA ALA A 11 -7.79 -1.93 -20.62
C ALA A 11 -8.65 -0.65 -20.58
N ALA A 12 -8.38 0.19 -19.59
CA ALA A 12 -9.00 1.51 -19.49
C ALA A 12 -8.58 2.38 -20.67
N PRO A 13 -9.30 3.49 -20.93
CA PRO A 13 -8.92 4.41 -22.00
C PRO A 13 -7.47 4.86 -21.90
N THR A 14 -6.85 5.15 -23.05
CA THR A 14 -5.49 5.66 -23.12
C THR A 14 -5.36 6.98 -22.36
N ILE A 15 -4.29 7.12 -21.61
CA ILE A 15 -3.94 8.37 -20.93
C ILE A 15 -2.51 8.77 -21.30
N GLU A 16 -2.20 10.06 -21.13
CA GLU A 16 -0.84 10.55 -21.30
C GLU A 16 0.07 10.02 -20.19
N PHE A 17 1.30 9.75 -20.53
CA PHE A 17 2.30 9.24 -19.58
C PHE A 17 2.47 10.15 -18.35
N ASP A 18 2.32 11.46 -18.54
CA ASP A 18 2.41 12.43 -17.45
C ASP A 18 1.42 12.15 -16.33
N ARG A 19 0.26 11.60 -16.63
CA ARG A 19 -0.73 11.24 -15.61
C ARG A 19 -0.23 10.12 -14.70
N PHE A 20 0.48 9.16 -15.28
CA PHE A 20 1.12 8.12 -14.47
C PHE A 20 2.21 8.70 -13.59
N LEU A 21 3.03 9.59 -14.15
CA LEU A 21 4.11 10.24 -13.39
C LEU A 21 3.62 11.15 -12.26
N ALA A 22 2.38 11.62 -12.34
CA ALA A 22 1.79 12.43 -11.28
C ALA A 22 1.54 11.61 -10.01
N VAL A 23 1.40 10.29 -10.12
CA VAL A 23 1.23 9.39 -8.97
C VAL A 23 2.63 8.93 -8.54
N ASP A 24 3.00 9.28 -7.31
CA ASP A 24 4.32 8.92 -6.77
C ASP A 24 4.22 7.63 -5.96
N ILE A 25 4.66 6.53 -6.55
CA ILE A 25 4.63 5.21 -5.91
C ILE A 25 6.06 4.82 -5.55
N ARG A 26 6.28 4.54 -4.26
CA ARG A 26 7.61 4.22 -3.74
C ARG A 26 7.61 2.89 -3.02
N ILE A 27 8.77 2.26 -2.99
CA ILE A 27 9.01 1.09 -2.15
C ILE A 27 9.43 1.55 -0.77
N GLY A 28 8.90 0.89 0.25
CA GLY A 28 9.35 1.04 1.62
C GLY A 28 9.39 -0.30 2.32
N THR A 29 10.03 -0.32 3.49
CA THR A 29 10.11 -1.50 4.35
C THR A 29 9.12 -1.35 5.49
N ILE A 30 8.27 -2.36 5.69
CA ILE A 30 7.39 -2.37 6.86
C ILE A 30 8.25 -2.57 8.10
N VAL A 31 8.23 -1.60 9.00
CA VAL A 31 9.02 -1.64 10.25
C VAL A 31 8.15 -1.95 11.46
N ALA A 32 6.84 -1.79 11.36
CA ALA A 32 5.90 -2.19 12.41
C ALA A 32 4.55 -2.48 11.80
N ALA A 33 3.84 -3.43 12.39
CA ALA A 33 2.49 -3.80 11.98
C ALA A 33 1.71 -4.24 13.20
N GLU A 34 0.45 -3.81 13.30
CA GLU A 34 -0.43 -4.19 14.41
C GLU A 34 -1.88 -4.22 13.97
N PRO A 35 -2.75 -4.95 14.69
CA PRO A 35 -4.18 -4.92 14.40
C PRO A 35 -4.76 -3.51 14.53
N PHE A 36 -5.83 -3.25 13.79
CA PHE A 36 -6.58 -2.00 13.86
C PHE A 36 -8.04 -2.29 14.23
N PRO A 37 -8.31 -2.60 15.51
CA PRO A 37 -9.66 -3.03 15.93
C PRO A 37 -10.71 -1.94 15.79
N GLU A 38 -10.33 -0.65 15.82
CA GLU A 38 -11.27 0.46 15.71
C GLU A 38 -11.74 0.72 14.28
N ALA A 39 -11.07 0.14 13.27
CA ALA A 39 -11.48 0.32 11.88
C ALA A 39 -12.80 -0.39 11.62
N ARG A 40 -13.64 0.19 10.74
CA ARG A 40 -14.93 -0.40 10.36
C ARG A 40 -14.78 -1.75 9.68
N LYS A 41 -13.78 -1.86 8.80
CA LYS A 41 -13.46 -3.10 8.10
C LYS A 41 -12.15 -3.62 8.66
N PRO A 42 -11.97 -4.95 8.71
CA PRO A 42 -10.72 -5.53 9.20
C PRO A 42 -9.52 -4.93 8.48
N ALA A 43 -8.58 -4.41 9.25
CA ALA A 43 -7.40 -3.73 8.74
C ALA A 43 -6.22 -3.90 9.68
N LEU A 44 -5.04 -3.60 9.19
CA LEU A 44 -3.81 -3.51 9.97
C LEU A 44 -3.28 -2.09 9.90
N LYS A 45 -2.65 -1.64 10.99
CA LYS A 45 -1.87 -0.40 11.01
C LYS A 45 -0.43 -0.75 10.68
N LEU A 46 0.13 -0.09 9.68
CA LEU A 46 1.51 -0.29 9.26
C LEU A 46 2.32 0.97 9.49
N ARG A 47 3.59 0.80 9.81
CA ARG A 47 4.60 1.84 9.71
C ARG A 47 5.61 1.38 8.68
N ILE A 48 5.88 2.24 7.70
CA ILE A 48 6.68 1.90 6.53
C ILE A 48 7.80 2.93 6.40
N ASP A 49 9.02 2.46 6.32
CA ASP A 49 10.20 3.30 6.13
C ASP A 49 10.53 3.40 4.63
N PHE A 50 10.37 4.60 4.08
CA PHE A 50 10.65 4.87 2.66
C PHE A 50 12.03 5.47 2.44
N GLY A 51 12.90 5.42 3.45
CA GLY A 51 14.24 5.98 3.35
C GLY A 51 14.30 7.47 3.68
N PRO A 52 15.50 8.08 3.64
CA PRO A 52 15.70 9.43 4.15
C PRO A 52 14.99 10.54 3.37
N GLY A 53 14.63 10.30 2.12
CA GLY A 53 13.91 11.31 1.33
C GLY A 53 12.46 11.51 1.74
N ILE A 54 11.84 10.50 2.32
CA ILE A 54 10.42 10.51 2.69
C ILE A 54 10.23 10.24 4.18
N GLY A 55 11.02 9.31 4.74
CA GLY A 55 10.93 8.92 6.13
C GLY A 55 9.91 7.82 6.37
N VAL A 56 9.57 7.64 7.65
CA VAL A 56 8.61 6.61 8.10
C VAL A 56 7.20 7.20 8.04
N LYS A 57 6.29 6.47 7.41
CA LYS A 57 4.88 6.88 7.26
C LYS A 57 3.95 5.79 7.76
N GLN A 58 2.76 6.19 8.19
CA GLN A 58 1.72 5.28 8.64
C GLN A 58 0.75 4.97 7.50
N SER A 59 0.23 3.74 7.52
CA SER A 59 -0.80 3.32 6.56
C SER A 59 -1.78 2.37 7.23
N SER A 60 -3.07 2.55 6.97
CA SER A 60 -4.08 1.53 7.25
C SER A 60 -4.23 0.68 5.99
N ALA A 61 -4.21 -0.63 6.14
CA ALA A 61 -4.31 -1.54 5.01
C ALA A 61 -5.27 -2.70 5.31
N GLN A 62 -6.23 -2.93 4.40
CA GLN A 62 -7.22 -4.00 4.54
C GLN A 62 -6.64 -5.31 4.00
N ILE A 63 -5.65 -5.85 4.71
CA ILE A 63 -4.85 -7.00 4.27
C ILE A 63 -4.87 -8.14 5.27
N THR A 64 -5.90 -8.21 6.12
CA THR A 64 -5.95 -9.18 7.23
C THR A 64 -6.16 -10.63 6.77
N ARG A 65 -6.59 -10.85 5.54
CA ARG A 65 -6.88 -12.20 5.06
C ARG A 65 -5.61 -13.02 4.85
N HIS A 66 -4.60 -12.44 4.19
CA HIS A 66 -3.37 -13.15 3.82
C HIS A 66 -2.19 -12.85 4.73
N TYR A 67 -2.29 -11.84 5.60
CA TYR A 67 -1.13 -11.37 6.34
C TYR A 67 -1.42 -11.26 7.83
N GLU A 68 -0.40 -11.57 8.62
CA GLU A 68 -0.39 -11.35 10.06
C GLU A 68 0.67 -10.29 10.38
N PRO A 69 0.47 -9.48 11.43
CA PRO A 69 1.45 -8.44 11.77
C PRO A 69 2.88 -8.93 11.86
N ARG A 70 3.10 -10.06 12.53
CA ARG A 70 4.47 -10.58 12.75
C ARG A 70 5.18 -11.00 11.47
N THR A 71 4.44 -11.37 10.41
CA THR A 71 5.04 -11.82 9.14
C THR A 71 5.27 -10.67 8.18
N LEU A 72 4.76 -9.49 8.50
CA LEU A 72 4.89 -8.31 7.63
C LEU A 72 6.15 -7.51 7.90
N VAL A 73 6.63 -7.48 9.14
CA VAL A 73 7.81 -6.69 9.50
C VAL A 73 9.03 -7.18 8.71
N GLY A 74 9.69 -6.26 8.04
CA GLY A 74 10.83 -6.54 7.16
C GLY A 74 10.47 -6.70 5.69
N ARG A 75 9.18 -6.77 5.35
CA ARG A 75 8.76 -6.89 3.94
C ARG A 75 8.82 -5.56 3.23
N LYS A 76 9.22 -5.61 1.95
CA LYS A 76 9.15 -4.47 1.05
C LYS A 76 7.78 -4.41 0.41
N VAL A 77 7.19 -3.22 0.39
CA VAL A 77 5.88 -2.99 -0.22
C VAL A 77 5.87 -1.67 -0.97
N ALA A 78 4.98 -1.57 -1.95
CA ALA A 78 4.76 -0.34 -2.69
C ALA A 78 3.62 0.44 -2.06
N ALA A 79 3.74 1.76 -2.06
CA ALA A 79 2.67 2.64 -1.61
C ALA A 79 2.70 3.95 -2.38
N VAL A 80 1.52 4.57 -2.54
CA VAL A 80 1.41 5.93 -3.06
C VAL A 80 1.72 6.89 -1.93
N VAL A 81 2.69 7.77 -2.13
CA VAL A 81 3.20 8.65 -1.07
C VAL A 81 2.76 10.09 -1.23
N ASN A 82 2.05 10.44 -2.29
CA ASN A 82 1.66 11.83 -2.55
C ASN A 82 0.14 12.06 -2.64
N PHE A 83 -0.65 11.22 -1.96
CA PHE A 83 -2.05 11.52 -1.71
C PHE A 83 -2.20 12.28 -0.39
N PRO A 84 -3.26 13.10 -0.24
CA PRO A 84 -3.56 13.70 1.06
C PRO A 84 -3.75 12.62 2.12
N PRO A 85 -3.34 12.88 3.37
CA PRO A 85 -3.59 11.94 4.47
C PRO A 85 -5.08 11.69 4.66
N ARG A 86 -5.41 10.47 5.09
CA ARG A 86 -6.78 10.07 5.36
C ARG A 86 -6.93 9.76 6.85
N GLN A 87 -7.90 10.40 7.49
CA GLN A 87 -8.19 10.14 8.88
C GLN A 87 -9.17 8.98 9.04
N ILE A 88 -8.82 8.02 9.88
CA ILE A 88 -9.65 6.85 10.21
C ILE A 88 -9.72 6.81 11.74
N GLY A 89 -10.81 7.37 12.31
CA GLY A 89 -10.89 7.59 13.75
C GLY A 89 -9.76 8.54 14.18
N LYS A 90 -8.95 8.12 15.15
CA LYS A 90 -7.79 8.88 15.62
C LYS A 90 -6.51 8.59 14.83
N PHE A 91 -6.56 7.61 13.93
CA PHE A 91 -5.40 7.20 13.13
C PHE A 91 -5.35 8.00 11.83
N ILE A 92 -4.17 8.48 11.47
CA ILE A 92 -3.95 9.19 10.20
C ILE A 92 -3.18 8.25 9.27
N SER A 93 -3.83 7.81 8.18
CA SER A 93 -3.16 7.04 7.12
C SER A 93 -2.52 8.04 6.15
N GLU A 94 -1.20 8.08 6.14
CA GLU A 94 -0.43 9.07 5.40
C GLU A 94 -0.13 8.64 3.97
N VAL A 95 -0.09 7.34 3.72
CA VAL A 95 0.20 6.77 2.41
C VAL A 95 -0.83 5.69 2.09
N LEU A 96 -0.96 5.35 0.80
CA LEU A 96 -1.83 4.28 0.35
C LEU A 96 -0.99 3.07 0.00
N THR A 97 -0.99 2.05 0.85
CA THR A 97 -0.38 0.76 0.54
C THR A 97 -1.19 0.10 -0.58
N VAL A 98 -0.54 -0.29 -1.66
CA VAL A 98 -1.22 -0.81 -2.84
C VAL A 98 -1.03 -2.31 -3.00
N GLY A 99 -1.96 -2.93 -3.70
CA GLY A 99 -1.93 -4.36 -3.95
C GLY A 99 -2.94 -4.74 -5.02
N PHE A 100 -3.09 -6.04 -5.21
CA PHE A 100 -3.97 -6.60 -6.23
C PHE A 100 -5.04 -7.47 -5.56
N PRO A 101 -6.27 -7.47 -6.05
CA PRO A 101 -7.26 -8.40 -5.55
C PRO A 101 -6.96 -9.81 -6.07
N ASP A 102 -7.06 -10.82 -5.21
CA ASP A 102 -7.03 -12.21 -5.64
C ASP A 102 -8.42 -12.64 -6.16
N GLU A 103 -8.60 -13.95 -6.41
CA GLU A 103 -9.86 -14.48 -6.92
C GLU A 103 -11.06 -14.14 -6.04
N ASN A 104 -10.84 -13.97 -4.74
CA ASN A 104 -11.87 -13.68 -3.76
C ASN A 104 -11.96 -12.19 -3.41
N GLY A 105 -11.21 -11.32 -4.09
CA GLY A 105 -11.17 -9.90 -3.81
C GLY A 105 -10.28 -9.52 -2.64
N GLU A 106 -9.53 -10.47 -2.08
CA GLU A 106 -8.61 -10.20 -0.97
C GLU A 106 -7.29 -9.64 -1.48
N VAL A 107 -6.75 -8.67 -0.74
CA VAL A 107 -5.58 -7.92 -1.21
C VAL A 107 -4.30 -8.73 -1.09
N VAL A 108 -3.57 -8.82 -2.19
CA VAL A 108 -2.20 -9.32 -2.26
C VAL A 108 -1.29 -8.10 -2.47
N LEU A 109 -0.32 -7.93 -1.60
CA LEU A 109 0.56 -6.75 -1.61
C LEU A 109 1.40 -6.66 -2.87
N PHE A 110 1.63 -5.44 -3.34
CA PHE A 110 2.53 -5.16 -4.44
C PHE A 110 3.95 -5.05 -3.87
N SER A 111 4.75 -6.07 -4.09
CA SER A 111 6.12 -6.16 -3.58
C SER A 111 7.08 -6.45 -4.72
N PRO A 112 8.33 -5.95 -4.68
CA PRO A 112 9.30 -6.30 -5.70
C PRO A 112 9.76 -7.75 -5.51
N ASP A 113 10.05 -8.45 -6.61
CA ASP A 113 10.52 -9.84 -6.56
C ASP A 113 12.03 -9.94 -6.26
N ARG A 114 12.72 -8.82 -6.25
CA ARG A 114 14.14 -8.70 -5.92
C ARG A 114 14.38 -7.51 -5.03
N PRO A 115 15.49 -7.48 -4.27
CA PRO A 115 15.76 -6.34 -3.40
C PRO A 115 15.91 -5.05 -4.18
N VAL A 116 15.23 -4.00 -3.69
CA VAL A 116 15.40 -2.64 -4.17
C VAL A 116 15.50 -1.72 -2.94
N PRO A 117 16.17 -0.56 -3.04
CA PRO A 117 16.31 0.33 -1.90
C PRO A 117 14.99 0.97 -1.51
N ASP A 118 14.87 1.34 -0.22
CA ASP A 118 13.76 2.14 0.25
C ASP A 118 13.75 3.48 -0.49
N GLY A 119 12.57 3.92 -0.91
CA GLY A 119 12.43 5.13 -1.69
C GLY A 119 12.50 4.93 -3.20
N ALA A 120 12.77 3.72 -3.68
CA ALA A 120 12.75 3.43 -5.13
C ALA A 120 11.37 3.73 -5.71
N ARG A 121 11.35 4.47 -6.80
CA ARG A 121 10.09 4.92 -7.42
C ARG A 121 9.69 4.02 -8.58
N LEU A 122 8.41 3.69 -8.62
CA LEU A 122 7.81 2.95 -9.73
C LEU A 122 7.81 3.83 -11.00
N PHE A 123 8.20 3.22 -12.10
CA PHE A 123 8.18 3.90 -13.39
C PHE A 123 7.79 2.94 -14.51
#